data_3c4166ae558328434d48a82700a2935e
#
_entry.id   3c4166ae558328434d48a82700a2935e
#
_cell.length_a   1.000
_cell.length_b   1.000
_cell.length_c   1.000
_cell.angle_alpha   90.00
_cell.angle_beta   90.00
_cell.angle_gamma   90.00
#
_symmetry.space_group_name_H-M   'P 1'
#
loop_
_entity.id
_entity.type
_entity.pdbx_description
1 polymer ?
#
loop_
_entity_poly.entity_id
_entity_poly.type
_entity_poly.pdbx_seq_one_letter_code
_entity_poly.pdbx_strand_id
1 'polypeptide(L)'
;ACLVGSEMCIRDSECIVRGYITGSGWASYQENGTVCGIKLPEGLQESEKLPEPIYTPSTKADLGDHDENVSYDKTVEILEKLYPGKGNYYANILKEYTISLYKKCAEYAWEKGIIIADTKFEFGLDEQGRVVIGDEMLTPDSSRFWPREGYEAGKGQPSYDKQFVRD
;
A
#
# COMPACT_ATOMS: atom_id res chain seq x y z
N ALA A 1 -4.74 -10.84 -12.97
CA ALA A 1 -4.64 -10.91 -14.42
C ALA A 1 -3.93 -9.67 -14.94
N CYS A 2 -2.80 -9.87 -15.61
CA CYS A 2 -2.18 -8.76 -16.33
C CYS A 2 -3.09 -8.29 -17.45
N LEU A 3 -3.14 -6.99 -17.66
CA LEU A 3 -3.84 -6.36 -18.75
C LEU A 3 -3.56 -7.04 -20.09
N VAL A 4 -4.62 -7.28 -20.83
CA VAL A 4 -4.56 -7.80 -22.20
C VAL A 4 -4.06 -6.66 -23.10
N GLY A 5 -2.76 -6.61 -23.32
CA GLY A 5 -2.09 -5.58 -24.10
C GLY A 5 -0.57 -5.65 -23.89
N SER A 6 0.18 -4.88 -24.61
CA SER A 6 1.63 -4.79 -24.58
C SER A 6 2.25 -4.24 -23.28
N GLU A 7 1.48 -4.14 -22.21
CA GLU A 7 1.92 -3.62 -20.92
C GLU A 7 2.54 -4.74 -20.07
N MET A 8 3.75 -4.51 -19.60
CA MET A 8 4.46 -5.43 -18.73
C MET A 8 4.19 -5.05 -17.27
N CYS A 9 3.43 -5.88 -16.55
CA CYS A 9 3.25 -5.69 -15.10
C CYS A 9 4.58 -5.74 -14.36
N ILE A 10 4.78 -4.83 -13.43
CA ILE A 10 5.82 -4.95 -12.40
C ILE A 10 5.28 -5.95 -11.36
N ARG A 11 5.38 -7.25 -11.68
CA ARG A 11 4.67 -8.32 -10.95
C ARG A 11 5.19 -8.58 -9.54
N ASP A 12 6.44 -8.23 -9.28
CA ASP A 12 7.10 -8.69 -8.05
C ASP A 12 6.99 -7.71 -6.89
N SER A 13 6.30 -6.57 -7.08
CA SER A 13 6.13 -5.56 -6.05
C SER A 13 4.70 -5.06 -5.97
N GLU A 14 4.11 -5.15 -4.80
CA GLU A 14 2.87 -4.46 -4.46
C GLU A 14 3.18 -3.14 -3.78
N CYS A 15 2.60 -2.06 -4.27
CA CYS A 15 2.79 -0.72 -3.75
C CYS A 15 1.74 -0.41 -2.70
N ILE A 16 2.08 -0.62 -1.43
CA ILE A 16 1.18 -0.38 -0.30
C ILE A 16 1.50 0.97 0.32
N VAL A 17 0.47 1.75 0.57
CA VAL A 17 0.55 3.00 1.32
C VAL A 17 -0.39 2.94 2.52
N ARG A 18 0.10 3.39 3.67
CA ARG A 18 -0.65 3.41 4.93
C ARG A 18 -0.74 4.83 5.46
N GLY A 19 -1.95 5.31 5.63
CA GLY A 19 -2.23 6.58 6.31
C GLY A 19 -2.64 6.40 7.76
N TYR A 20 -3.05 5.19 8.12
CA TYR A 20 -3.43 4.76 9.46
C TYR A 20 -2.71 3.45 9.79
N ILE A 21 -2.40 3.24 11.07
CA ILE A 21 -1.68 2.04 11.47
C ILE A 21 -2.64 0.93 11.88
N THR A 22 -2.75 -0.11 11.05
CA THR A 22 -3.66 -1.24 11.25
C THR A 22 -3.14 -2.51 10.57
N GLY A 23 -3.76 -3.63 10.81
CA GLY A 23 -3.43 -4.91 10.18
C GLY A 23 -1.97 -5.32 10.38
N SER A 24 -1.32 -5.78 9.33
CA SER A 24 0.09 -6.22 9.40
C SER A 24 1.05 -5.09 9.79
N GLY A 25 0.73 -3.84 9.44
CA GLY A 25 1.50 -2.68 9.87
C GLY A 25 1.43 -2.47 11.37
N TRP A 26 0.26 -2.63 11.97
CA TRP A 26 0.10 -2.56 13.43
C TRP A 26 0.86 -3.68 14.13
N ALA A 27 0.75 -4.91 13.64
CA ALA A 27 1.49 -6.04 14.20
C ALA A 27 3.01 -5.81 14.17
N SER A 28 3.55 -5.34 13.05
CA SER A 28 4.98 -5.01 12.92
C SER A 28 5.40 -3.90 13.88
N TYR A 29 4.57 -2.85 13.99
CA TYR A 29 4.85 -1.76 14.93
C TYR A 29 4.88 -2.22 16.39
N GLN A 30 3.95 -3.08 16.80
CA GLN A 30 3.94 -3.64 18.15
C GLN A 30 5.17 -4.47 18.45
N GLU A 31 5.71 -5.17 17.45
CA GLU A 31 6.87 -6.04 17.61
C GLU A 31 8.17 -5.23 17.78
N ASN A 32 8.39 -4.20 17.00
CA ASN A 32 9.68 -3.51 16.94
C ASN A 32 9.63 -1.98 16.73
N GLY A 33 8.44 -1.38 16.73
CA GLY A 33 8.28 0.07 16.52
C GLY A 33 8.48 0.54 15.09
N THR A 34 8.58 -0.39 14.13
CA THR A 34 8.82 -0.09 12.72
C THR A 34 7.84 -0.79 11.80
N VAL A 35 7.68 -0.25 10.59
CA VAL A 35 6.98 -0.92 9.49
C VAL A 35 7.84 -0.82 8.24
N CYS A 36 8.21 -1.94 7.64
CA CYS A 36 9.13 -1.99 6.49
C CYS A 36 10.44 -1.23 6.73
N GLY A 37 10.98 -1.28 7.95
CA GLY A 37 12.17 -0.55 8.34
C GLY A 37 11.98 0.94 8.62
N ILE A 38 10.75 1.46 8.46
CA ILE A 38 10.42 2.85 8.77
C ILE A 38 10.12 2.96 10.27
N LYS A 39 10.92 3.73 10.99
CA LYS A 39 10.68 3.99 12.40
C LYS A 39 9.51 4.95 12.57
N LEU A 40 8.53 4.53 13.36
CA LEU A 40 7.35 5.32 13.68
C LEU A 40 7.45 5.94 15.08
N PRO A 41 6.69 7.03 15.36
CA PRO A 41 6.63 7.60 16.70
C PRO A 41 6.20 6.57 17.75
N GLU A 42 6.69 6.74 18.97
CA GLU A 42 6.28 5.91 20.10
C GLU A 42 4.86 6.28 20.57
N GLY A 43 4.15 5.31 21.12
CA GLY A 43 2.85 5.55 21.72
C GLY A 43 1.67 5.60 20.75
N LEU A 44 1.86 5.15 19.50
CA LEU A 44 0.76 5.00 18.55
C LEU A 44 -0.23 3.94 19.03
N GLN A 45 -1.51 4.18 18.78
CA GLN A 45 -2.60 3.25 19.07
C GLN A 45 -3.08 2.57 17.78
N GLU A 46 -3.72 1.43 17.92
CA GLU A 46 -4.32 0.74 16.78
C GLU A 46 -5.30 1.66 16.03
N SER A 47 -5.25 1.63 14.72
CA SER A 47 -6.07 2.47 13.84
C SER A 47 -5.81 3.97 13.93
N GLU A 48 -4.73 4.39 14.60
CA GLU A 48 -4.37 5.79 14.69
C GLU A 48 -3.86 6.33 13.36
N LYS A 49 -4.24 7.57 13.05
CA LYS A 49 -3.73 8.28 11.87
C LYS A 49 -2.25 8.56 12.02
N LEU A 50 -1.48 8.18 11.03
CA LEU A 50 -0.04 8.48 11.00
C LEU A 50 0.21 9.97 10.70
N PRO A 51 1.29 10.57 11.23
CA PRO A 51 1.66 11.96 10.94
C PRO A 51 1.79 12.23 9.44
N GLU A 52 2.36 11.25 8.72
CA GLU A 52 2.49 11.24 7.26
C GLU A 52 2.16 9.84 6.74
N PRO A 53 1.53 9.73 5.56
CA PRO A 53 1.38 8.43 4.92
C PRO A 53 2.75 7.79 4.66
N ILE A 54 2.85 6.49 4.91
CA ILE A 54 4.08 5.74 4.71
C ILE A 54 3.94 4.76 3.55
N TYR A 55 5.00 4.60 2.78
CA TYR A 55 5.12 3.63 1.71
C TYR A 55 5.71 2.33 2.25
N THR A 56 4.92 1.27 2.22
CA THR A 56 5.26 -0.03 2.79
C THR A 56 5.09 -1.13 1.75
N PRO A 57 6.02 -1.25 0.79
CA PRO A 57 5.89 -2.21 -0.30
C PRO A 57 5.93 -3.65 0.20
N SER A 58 5.33 -4.55 -0.55
CA SER A 58 5.46 -5.98 -0.33
C SER A 58 5.85 -6.70 -1.61
N THR A 59 6.48 -7.86 -1.48
CA THR A 59 6.69 -8.77 -2.59
C THR A 59 5.51 -9.72 -2.72
N LYS A 60 5.12 -10.04 -3.95
CA LYS A 60 4.19 -11.15 -4.18
C LYS A 60 4.91 -12.45 -3.89
N ALA A 61 4.35 -13.25 -3.00
CA ALA A 61 4.86 -14.58 -2.73
C ALA A 61 4.55 -15.54 -3.90
N ASP A 62 5.42 -16.52 -4.08
CA ASP A 62 5.11 -17.66 -4.93
C ASP A 62 3.89 -18.42 -4.38
N LEU A 63 3.21 -19.15 -5.27
CA LEU A 63 1.98 -19.90 -4.93
C LEU A 63 2.13 -20.73 -3.64
N GLY A 64 1.54 -20.24 -2.54
CA GLY A 64 1.48 -20.92 -1.25
C GLY A 64 2.13 -20.21 -0.07
N ASP A 65 2.90 -19.17 -0.30
CA ASP A 65 3.49 -18.33 0.74
C ASP A 65 2.71 -17.02 0.92
N HIS A 66 2.90 -16.35 2.05
CA HIS A 66 2.30 -15.05 2.31
C HIS A 66 3.16 -13.93 1.74
N ASP A 67 2.49 -12.88 1.23
CA ASP A 67 3.17 -11.65 0.80
C ASP A 67 4.00 -11.08 1.95
N GLU A 68 5.28 -10.81 1.69
CA GLU A 68 6.19 -10.27 2.68
C GLU A 68 6.37 -8.77 2.52
N ASN A 69 6.17 -8.04 3.61
CA ASN A 69 6.52 -6.63 3.67
C ASN A 69 8.03 -6.48 3.53
N VAL A 70 8.47 -5.63 2.62
CA VAL A 70 9.88 -5.39 2.35
C VAL A 70 10.24 -3.92 2.53
N SER A 71 11.51 -3.64 2.78
CA SER A 71 12.00 -2.26 2.84
C SER A 71 12.04 -1.64 1.44
N TYR A 72 12.08 -0.30 1.40
CA TYR A 72 12.31 0.44 0.16
C TYR A 72 13.61 -0.01 -0.55
N ASP A 73 14.69 -0.18 0.21
CA ASP A 73 15.97 -0.62 -0.35
C ASP A 73 15.88 -2.01 -0.98
N LYS A 74 15.10 -2.89 -0.39
CA LYS A 74 14.85 -4.22 -0.97
C LYS A 74 14.08 -4.15 -2.28
N THR A 75 13.12 -3.23 -2.37
CA THR A 75 12.39 -2.96 -3.61
C THR A 75 13.34 -2.45 -4.70
N VAL A 76 14.28 -1.57 -4.35
CA VAL A 76 15.31 -1.10 -5.30
C VAL A 76 16.15 -2.27 -5.81
N GLU A 77 16.60 -3.18 -4.94
CA GLU A 77 17.35 -4.36 -5.34
C GLU A 77 16.58 -5.26 -6.33
N ILE A 78 15.31 -5.52 -6.04
CA ILE A 78 14.46 -6.33 -6.89
C ILE A 78 14.30 -5.70 -8.27
N LEU A 79 14.00 -4.39 -8.29
CA LEU A 79 13.83 -3.65 -9.55
C LEU A 79 15.13 -3.52 -10.33
N GLU A 80 16.27 -3.43 -9.65
CA GLU A 80 17.58 -3.41 -10.32
C GLU A 80 17.91 -4.74 -11.02
N LYS A 81 17.49 -5.86 -10.45
CA LYS A 81 17.62 -7.16 -11.07
C LYS A 81 16.74 -7.31 -12.31
N LEU A 82 15.51 -6.78 -12.24
CA LEU A 82 14.56 -6.85 -13.36
C LEU A 82 14.87 -5.83 -14.46
N TYR A 83 15.33 -4.65 -14.07
CA TYR A 83 15.60 -3.52 -14.96
C TYR A 83 16.98 -2.92 -14.64
N PRO A 84 18.08 -3.55 -15.09
CA PRO A 84 19.43 -3.11 -14.78
C PRO A 84 19.69 -1.63 -15.09
N GLY A 85 20.25 -0.91 -14.13
CA GLY A 85 20.50 0.53 -14.21
C GLY A 85 19.29 1.43 -13.92
N LYS A 86 18.11 0.86 -13.62
CA LYS A 86 16.86 1.61 -13.39
C LYS A 86 16.16 1.28 -12.07
N GLY A 87 16.76 0.47 -11.21
CA GLY A 87 16.14 0.07 -9.95
C GLY A 87 15.72 1.23 -9.08
N ASN A 88 16.62 2.18 -8.80
CA ASN A 88 16.32 3.41 -8.06
C ASN A 88 15.27 4.29 -8.76
N TYR A 89 15.39 4.44 -10.06
CA TYR A 89 14.47 5.25 -10.85
C TYR A 89 13.02 4.76 -10.74
N TYR A 90 12.79 3.47 -10.99
CA TYR A 90 11.46 2.89 -10.88
C TYR A 90 10.95 2.84 -9.43
N ALA A 91 11.79 2.45 -8.47
CA ALA A 91 11.40 2.41 -7.06
C ALA A 91 10.93 3.79 -6.56
N ASN A 92 11.65 4.85 -6.92
CA ASN A 92 11.28 6.22 -6.55
C ASN A 92 9.96 6.66 -7.19
N ILE A 93 9.75 6.37 -8.47
CA ILE A 93 8.49 6.69 -9.17
C ILE A 93 7.32 5.95 -8.55
N LEU A 94 7.45 4.65 -8.27
CA LEU A 94 6.41 3.85 -7.63
C LEU A 94 6.03 4.42 -6.27
N LYS A 95 7.01 4.78 -5.46
CA LYS A 95 6.78 5.42 -4.16
C LYS A 95 6.05 6.74 -4.29
N GLU A 96 6.53 7.63 -5.14
CA GLU A 96 5.93 8.97 -5.34
C GLU A 96 4.51 8.89 -5.87
N TYR A 97 4.26 8.06 -6.87
CA TYR A 97 2.93 7.87 -7.43
C TYR A 97 1.97 7.28 -6.40
N THR A 98 2.39 6.27 -5.67
CA THR A 98 1.58 5.63 -4.63
C THR A 98 1.15 6.63 -3.55
N ILE A 99 2.08 7.40 -3.02
CA ILE A 99 1.80 8.40 -1.98
C ILE A 99 0.92 9.54 -2.53
N SER A 100 1.21 10.05 -3.72
CA SER A 100 0.44 11.13 -4.32
C SER A 100 -0.99 10.73 -4.63
N LEU A 101 -1.20 9.54 -5.19
CA LEU A 101 -2.53 9.00 -5.46
C LEU A 101 -3.31 8.77 -4.17
N TYR A 102 -2.67 8.19 -3.16
CA TYR A 102 -3.29 7.99 -1.87
C TYR A 102 -3.76 9.30 -1.26
N LYS A 103 -2.91 10.33 -1.22
CA LYS A 103 -3.26 11.63 -0.64
C LYS A 103 -4.50 12.25 -1.31
N LYS A 104 -4.56 12.23 -2.63
CA LYS A 104 -5.71 12.75 -3.39
C LYS A 104 -6.97 11.96 -3.13
N CYS A 105 -6.88 10.64 -3.16
CA CYS A 105 -8.03 9.77 -2.95
C CYS A 105 -8.53 9.82 -1.49
N ALA A 106 -7.61 9.88 -0.54
CA ALA A 106 -7.93 9.97 0.90
C ALA A 106 -8.65 11.30 1.23
N GLU A 107 -8.22 12.40 0.64
CA GLU A 107 -8.86 13.71 0.79
C GLU A 107 -10.28 13.69 0.23
N TYR A 108 -10.45 13.20 -0.99
CA TYR A 108 -11.76 13.05 -1.62
C TYR A 108 -12.69 12.14 -0.81
N ALA A 109 -12.19 10.98 -0.37
CA ALA A 109 -12.97 10.05 0.45
C ALA A 109 -13.39 10.68 1.79
N TRP A 110 -12.49 11.41 2.44
CA TRP A 110 -12.78 12.14 3.67
C TRP A 110 -13.95 13.11 3.53
N GLU A 111 -14.01 13.85 2.45
CA GLU A 111 -15.14 14.74 2.14
C GLU A 111 -16.46 13.99 1.98
N LYS A 112 -16.39 12.73 1.54
CA LYS A 112 -17.55 11.83 1.37
C LYS A 112 -17.88 11.01 2.63
N GLY A 113 -17.20 11.24 3.74
CA GLY A 113 -17.43 10.54 5.00
C GLY A 113 -16.75 9.18 5.10
N ILE A 114 -15.73 8.94 4.28
CA ILE A 114 -14.98 7.68 4.23
C ILE A 114 -13.51 7.92 4.54
N ILE A 115 -12.93 7.05 5.35
CA ILE A 115 -11.49 7.01 5.62
C ILE A 115 -10.90 5.86 4.77
N ILE A 116 -9.86 6.18 4.00
CA ILE A 116 -8.99 5.17 3.38
C ILE A 116 -7.81 4.95 4.32
N ALA A 117 -7.84 3.85 5.06
CA ALA A 117 -6.80 3.56 6.06
C ALA A 117 -5.49 3.16 5.40
N ASP A 118 -5.56 2.25 4.48
CA ASP A 118 -4.48 1.82 3.62
C ASP A 118 -5.01 1.34 2.27
N THR A 119 -4.14 1.29 1.30
CA THR A 119 -4.46 0.74 -0.02
C THR A 119 -3.21 0.22 -0.69
N LYS A 120 -3.39 -0.67 -1.64
CA LYS A 120 -2.32 -1.13 -2.51
C LYS A 120 -2.63 -0.82 -3.96
N PHE A 121 -1.59 -0.40 -4.66
CA PHE A 121 -1.62 -0.15 -6.10
C PHE A 121 -0.73 -1.14 -6.81
N GLU A 122 -1.13 -1.52 -8.00
CA GLU A 122 -0.30 -2.26 -8.95
C GLU A 122 0.06 -1.35 -10.12
N PHE A 123 1.31 -1.40 -10.54
CA PHE A 123 1.81 -0.62 -11.67
C PHE A 123 2.38 -1.54 -12.73
N GLY A 124 2.39 -1.04 -13.94
CA GLY A 124 3.03 -1.67 -15.09
C GLY A 124 3.91 -0.68 -15.83
N LEU A 125 4.56 -1.16 -16.87
CA LEU A 125 5.28 -0.32 -17.83
C LEU A 125 4.56 -0.36 -19.16
N ASP A 126 4.41 0.81 -19.79
CA ASP A 126 3.93 0.91 -21.16
C ASP A 126 5.03 0.55 -22.16
N GLU A 127 4.71 0.59 -23.46
CA GLU A 127 5.66 0.29 -24.54
C GLU A 127 6.89 1.21 -24.57
N GLN A 128 6.78 2.40 -23.98
CA GLN A 128 7.87 3.37 -23.86
C GLN A 128 8.64 3.25 -22.53
N GLY A 129 8.31 2.27 -21.70
CA GLY A 129 8.94 2.07 -20.38
C GLY A 129 8.48 3.07 -19.31
N ARG A 130 7.32 3.74 -19.51
CA ARG A 130 6.75 4.64 -18.52
C ARG A 130 5.88 3.88 -17.55
N VAL A 131 5.94 4.27 -16.27
CA VAL A 131 5.12 3.67 -15.22
C VAL A 131 3.65 4.09 -15.39
N VAL A 132 2.76 3.11 -15.47
CA VAL A 132 1.32 3.30 -15.58
C VAL A 132 0.60 2.52 -14.50
N ILE A 133 -0.58 3.02 -14.08
CA ILE A 133 -1.41 2.30 -13.11
C ILE A 133 -1.97 1.02 -13.75
N GLY A 134 -1.88 -0.08 -12.99
CA GLY A 134 -2.50 -1.35 -13.36
C GLY A 134 -4.01 -1.36 -13.06
N ASP A 135 -4.60 -2.52 -13.27
CA ASP A 135 -6.04 -2.76 -13.43
C ASP A 135 -6.89 -2.51 -12.19
N GLU A 136 -6.38 -2.75 -10.99
CA GLU A 136 -7.16 -2.59 -9.75
C GLU A 136 -6.65 -1.43 -8.92
N MET A 137 -7.53 -0.46 -8.70
CA MET A 137 -7.27 0.69 -7.85
C MET A 137 -8.47 0.94 -6.93
N LEU A 138 -8.19 1.05 -5.62
CA LEU A 138 -9.19 1.42 -4.61
C LEU A 138 -10.42 0.48 -4.56
N THR A 139 -10.20 -0.80 -4.77
CA THR A 139 -11.23 -1.82 -4.59
C THR A 139 -11.33 -2.23 -3.12
N PRO A 140 -12.47 -2.79 -2.67
CA PRO A 140 -12.57 -3.34 -1.31
C PRO A 140 -11.58 -4.47 -1.01
N ASP A 141 -11.05 -5.13 -2.05
CA ASP A 141 -10.04 -6.18 -1.91
C ASP A 141 -8.62 -5.63 -1.69
N SER A 142 -8.34 -4.46 -2.25
CA SER A 142 -7.03 -3.81 -2.20
C SER A 142 -6.91 -2.73 -1.14
N SER A 143 -8.01 -2.34 -0.50
CA SER A 143 -8.08 -1.17 0.36
C SER A 143 -8.92 -1.43 1.61
N ARG A 144 -8.57 -0.75 2.71
CA ARG A 144 -9.43 -0.68 3.90
C ARG A 144 -10.14 0.66 3.90
N PHE A 145 -11.47 0.59 3.80
CA PHE A 145 -12.36 1.74 3.90
C PHE A 145 -13.10 1.71 5.22
N TRP A 146 -13.03 2.79 5.98
CA TRP A 146 -13.74 2.94 7.24
C TRP A 146 -14.76 4.06 7.16
N PRO A 147 -15.89 3.97 7.88
CA PRO A 147 -16.75 5.13 8.10
C PRO A 147 -15.98 6.22 8.87
N ARG A 148 -16.02 7.44 8.40
CA ARG A 148 -15.48 8.58 9.16
C ARG A 148 -16.27 8.81 10.44
N GLU A 149 -17.60 8.66 10.37
CA GLU A 149 -18.46 8.74 11.53
C GLU A 149 -18.20 7.55 12.48
N GLY A 150 -17.96 7.85 13.75
CA GLY A 150 -17.64 6.82 14.74
C GLY A 150 -16.20 6.33 14.73
N TYR A 151 -15.33 6.90 13.89
CA TYR A 151 -13.91 6.58 13.93
C TYR A 151 -13.30 6.95 15.27
N GLU A 152 -12.54 6.02 15.85
CA GLU A 152 -11.85 6.20 17.12
C GLU A 152 -10.56 5.39 17.14
N ALA A 153 -9.43 6.04 17.39
CA ALA A 153 -8.16 5.35 17.56
C ALA A 153 -8.15 4.48 18.83
N GLY A 154 -7.31 3.46 18.86
CA GLY A 154 -7.18 2.55 20.00
C GLY A 154 -8.00 1.28 19.89
N LYS A 155 -8.69 1.07 18.81
CA LYS A 155 -9.48 -0.14 18.54
C LYS A 155 -9.57 -0.44 17.04
N GLY A 156 -9.90 -1.67 16.70
CA GLY A 156 -10.25 -2.04 15.33
C GLY A 156 -11.47 -1.24 14.84
N GLN A 157 -11.50 -0.91 13.55
CA GLN A 157 -12.58 -0.17 12.93
C GLN A 157 -13.48 -1.10 12.09
N PRO A 158 -14.79 -0.82 12.00
CA PRO A 158 -15.64 -1.51 11.02
C PRO A 158 -15.17 -1.15 9.61
N SER A 159 -15.03 -2.14 8.75
CA SER A 159 -14.57 -1.96 7.37
C SER A 159 -15.68 -2.21 6.37
N TYR A 160 -15.69 -1.48 5.27
CA TYR A 160 -16.59 -1.71 4.14
C TYR A 160 -16.07 -2.79 3.17
N ASP A 161 -15.26 -3.72 3.68
CA ASP A 161 -14.73 -4.81 2.89
C ASP A 161 -15.60 -6.08 2.92
N LYS A 162 -15.10 -7.16 2.33
CA LYS A 162 -15.77 -8.48 2.29
C LYS A 162 -16.12 -9.04 3.68
N GLN A 163 -15.50 -8.55 4.73
CA GLN A 163 -15.79 -9.01 6.09
C GLN A 163 -17.19 -8.61 6.53
N PHE A 164 -17.66 -7.46 6.08
CA PHE A 164 -19.03 -6.97 6.35
C PHE A 164 -20.12 -7.85 5.72
N VAL A 165 -19.80 -8.57 4.66
CA VAL A 165 -20.74 -9.46 3.96
C VAL A 165 -20.68 -10.89 4.53
N ARG A 166 -19.65 -11.22 5.32
CA ARG A 166 -19.47 -12.55 5.92
C ARG A 166 -20.00 -12.67 7.35
N ASP A 167 -20.22 -11.55 8.01
CA ASP A 167 -20.85 -11.46 9.31
C ASP A 167 -22.37 -11.27 9.17
#